data_de5a6051e7ac1d8194eeeb0649062e97
#
_entry.id   de5a6051e7ac1d8194eeeb0649062e97
#
_cell.length_a   1.000
_cell.length_b   1.000
_cell.length_c   1.000
_cell.angle_alpha   90.00
_cell.angle_beta   90.00
_cell.angle_gamma   90.00
#
_symmetry.space_group_name_H-M   'P 1'
#
loop_
_entity.id
_entity.type
_entity.pdbx_description
1 polymer ?
#
loop_
_entity_poly.entity_id
_entity_poly.type
_entity_poly.pdbx_seq_one_letter_code
_entity_poly.pdbx_strand_id
1 'polypeptide(L)'
;MLDVLGLNSMDDLFSNIPEEIRRKEPLPLPAPQSEEEIWSDALQLLGTNVTLDDKPNFLSAGLVRNFVPTAVAMLATRGEFLTSYTPYQPEVSQGMLQAMWEFQTLISELVDLPVANVSMYDASTAAAEAITCAVRVHNKAATQKDTVYVSEFTPPHRLAVIRNYTQGSGIEIKYLKHLPDGHIDPSSVRDSEGCCAIYVEQPNCFGVLDPNLVHIKEVVGKDTALIVGVDSVSLGIIEPPGSWGADIVVGEGQPFGIGPTAGGPIYGIFACGTKYTRQMPGRIVGLTKDTEEKRAFTLTLSTREQHIRRHRATSNICSNETLIALMGAIHMSLLGPEGLERLALRVAANTELAKTSISSIDGLELVDSKSSNFREFRIKLPDTASSALTFLDDYGVIAGLDLGIWWESLECCLLIGVDERTSKLDIQKLHDGLSLWLEEVLK
;
A
#
# COMPACT_ATOMS: atom_id res chain seq x y z
N MET A 1 -10.48 13.92 48.82
CA MET A 1 -11.32 13.31 47.75
C MET A 1 -12.26 12.25 48.33
N LEU A 2 -11.79 11.30 49.14
CA LEU A 2 -12.69 10.30 49.78
C LEU A 2 -13.79 10.95 50.62
N ASP A 3 -13.44 11.97 51.42
CA ASP A 3 -14.42 12.72 52.26
C ASP A 3 -15.57 13.34 51.42
N VAL A 4 -15.26 13.87 50.23
CA VAL A 4 -16.27 14.45 49.34
C VAL A 4 -17.19 13.39 48.76
N LEU A 5 -16.69 12.16 48.60
CA LEU A 5 -17.48 11.00 48.14
C LEU A 5 -18.19 10.27 49.26
N GLY A 6 -17.94 10.64 50.54
CA GLY A 6 -18.48 9.93 51.71
C GLY A 6 -17.89 8.53 51.89
N LEU A 7 -16.65 8.30 51.43
CA LEU A 7 -15.98 7.00 51.49
C LEU A 7 -14.86 7.05 52.52
N ASN A 8 -14.57 5.91 53.19
CA ASN A 8 -13.55 5.80 54.19
C ASN A 8 -12.23 5.27 53.62
N SER A 9 -12.28 4.53 52.55
CA SER A 9 -11.13 3.92 51.89
C SER A 9 -11.27 3.87 50.37
N MET A 10 -10.14 3.58 49.68
CA MET A 10 -10.17 3.31 48.25
C MET A 10 -10.95 2.02 47.94
N ASP A 11 -10.99 1.07 48.89
CA ASP A 11 -11.70 -0.18 48.67
C ASP A 11 -13.23 0.03 48.62
N ASP A 12 -13.74 1.05 49.28
CA ASP A 12 -15.18 1.38 49.24
C ASP A 12 -15.65 1.75 47.83
N LEU A 13 -14.73 2.21 46.95
CA LEU A 13 -15.03 2.46 45.53
C LEU A 13 -15.43 1.20 44.76
N PHE A 14 -15.03 0.03 45.26
CA PHE A 14 -15.27 -1.26 44.62
C PHE A 14 -16.38 -2.07 45.31
N SER A 15 -17.15 -1.43 46.22
CA SER A 15 -18.24 -2.08 46.97
C SER A 15 -19.37 -2.65 46.09
N ASN A 16 -19.48 -2.21 44.83
CA ASN A 16 -20.38 -2.77 43.83
C ASN A 16 -19.89 -4.10 43.20
N ILE A 17 -18.66 -4.51 43.47
CA ILE A 17 -18.13 -5.80 43.01
C ILE A 17 -18.38 -6.82 44.15
N PRO A 18 -19.14 -7.92 43.89
CA PRO A 18 -19.32 -8.98 44.88
C PRO A 18 -17.98 -9.51 45.40
N GLU A 19 -17.88 -9.69 46.71
CA GLU A 19 -16.61 -10.05 47.34
C GLU A 19 -16.08 -11.43 46.89
N GLU A 20 -16.99 -12.30 46.49
CA GLU A 20 -16.67 -13.66 46.00
C GLU A 20 -15.90 -13.66 44.68
N ILE A 21 -16.11 -12.64 43.86
CA ILE A 21 -15.43 -12.50 42.55
C ILE A 21 -14.39 -11.39 42.53
N ARG A 22 -14.26 -10.63 43.61
CA ARG A 22 -13.25 -9.59 43.73
C ARG A 22 -11.88 -10.25 43.96
N ARG A 23 -10.92 -9.83 43.12
CA ARG A 23 -9.55 -10.31 43.23
C ARG A 23 -8.95 -9.84 44.58
N LYS A 24 -8.42 -10.77 45.36
CA LYS A 24 -7.81 -10.48 46.64
C LYS A 24 -6.28 -10.40 46.55
N GLU A 25 -5.70 -11.16 45.62
CA GLU A 25 -4.28 -11.18 45.40
C GLU A 25 -3.84 -10.20 44.32
N PRO A 26 -2.69 -9.54 44.45
CA PRO A 26 -2.11 -8.72 43.38
C PRO A 26 -1.94 -9.52 42.07
N LEU A 27 -1.93 -8.85 40.94
CA LEU A 27 -1.55 -9.48 39.67
C LEU A 27 -0.13 -10.01 39.77
N PRO A 28 0.16 -11.25 39.30
CA PRO A 28 1.51 -11.81 39.31
C PRO A 28 2.35 -11.15 38.20
N LEU A 29 2.58 -9.86 38.34
CA LEU A 29 3.42 -9.09 37.44
C LEU A 29 4.87 -9.07 37.97
N PRO A 30 5.87 -9.02 37.08
CA PRO A 30 7.24 -8.77 37.47
C PRO A 30 7.37 -7.46 38.29
N ALA A 31 8.41 -7.37 39.09
CA ALA A 31 8.75 -6.12 39.75
C ALA A 31 9.02 -5.01 38.73
N PRO A 32 8.73 -3.74 39.05
CA PRO A 32 9.07 -2.64 38.15
C PRO A 32 10.59 -2.58 37.93
N GLN A 33 10.98 -2.34 36.68
CA GLN A 33 12.37 -2.18 36.27
C GLN A 33 12.66 -0.71 36.01
N SER A 34 13.91 -0.30 36.06
CA SER A 34 14.36 1.00 35.60
C SER A 34 14.33 1.08 34.07
N GLU A 35 14.33 2.30 33.55
CA GLU A 35 14.39 2.53 32.09
C GLU A 35 15.62 1.86 31.46
N GLU A 36 16.78 1.90 32.15
CA GLU A 36 18.02 1.28 31.70
C GLU A 36 17.91 -0.25 31.60
N GLU A 37 17.29 -0.88 32.60
CA GLU A 37 17.07 -2.34 32.59
C GLU A 37 16.12 -2.75 31.46
N ILE A 38 15.00 -2.03 31.31
CA ILE A 38 14.03 -2.30 30.21
C ILE A 38 14.70 -2.11 28.85
N TRP A 39 15.51 -1.05 28.68
CA TRP A 39 16.25 -0.81 27.45
C TRP A 39 17.23 -1.93 27.12
N SER A 40 17.98 -2.38 28.14
CA SER A 40 18.93 -3.51 28.00
C SER A 40 18.23 -4.80 27.59
N ASP A 41 17.12 -5.14 28.27
CA ASP A 41 16.32 -6.34 27.98
C ASP A 41 15.72 -6.27 26.56
N ALA A 42 15.21 -5.11 26.17
CA ALA A 42 14.65 -4.88 24.84
C ALA A 42 15.72 -5.03 23.74
N LEU A 43 16.91 -4.46 23.93
CA LEU A 43 18.02 -4.61 22.98
C LEU A 43 18.48 -6.07 22.87
N GLN A 44 18.55 -6.80 23.97
CA GLN A 44 18.90 -8.22 23.97
C GLN A 44 17.85 -9.03 23.19
N LEU A 45 16.57 -8.80 23.45
CA LEU A 45 15.48 -9.49 22.76
C LEU A 45 15.46 -9.17 21.27
N LEU A 46 15.52 -7.88 20.91
CA LEU A 46 15.47 -7.40 19.53
C LEU A 46 16.73 -7.77 18.74
N GLY A 47 17.89 -7.89 19.42
CA GLY A 47 19.15 -8.28 18.80
C GLY A 47 19.17 -9.72 18.24
N THR A 48 18.14 -10.53 18.51
CA THR A 48 17.95 -11.84 17.87
C THR A 48 17.34 -11.76 16.47
N ASN A 49 16.76 -10.61 16.09
CA ASN A 49 16.17 -10.40 14.77
C ASN A 49 17.26 -10.14 13.73
N VAL A 50 17.01 -10.63 12.51
CA VAL A 50 17.75 -10.22 11.31
C VAL A 50 16.94 -9.12 10.64
N THR A 51 17.54 -7.94 10.49
CA THR A 51 16.88 -6.80 9.84
C THR A 51 17.12 -6.81 8.33
N LEU A 52 16.33 -6.03 7.61
CA LEU A 52 16.48 -5.87 6.15
C LEU A 52 17.81 -5.19 5.73
N ASP A 53 18.56 -4.65 6.68
CA ASP A 53 19.87 -4.04 6.45
C ASP A 53 21.05 -4.98 6.79
N ASP A 54 20.79 -6.12 7.45
CA ASP A 54 21.83 -7.08 7.85
C ASP A 54 22.24 -8.02 6.69
N LYS A 55 21.32 -8.28 5.76
CA LYS A 55 21.55 -9.16 4.60
C LYS A 55 21.09 -8.45 3.32
N PRO A 56 21.70 -8.75 2.14
CA PRO A 56 21.10 -8.42 0.86
C PRO A 56 19.64 -8.90 0.81
N ASN A 57 18.75 -8.01 0.45
CA ASN A 57 17.30 -8.28 0.50
C ASN A 57 16.65 -7.99 -0.86
N PHE A 58 16.01 -9.02 -1.40
CA PHE A 58 15.26 -9.00 -2.65
C PHE A 58 13.79 -9.38 -2.44
N LEU A 59 13.31 -9.32 -1.19
CA LEU A 59 11.90 -9.50 -0.88
C LEU A 59 11.14 -8.23 -1.23
N SER A 60 9.99 -8.39 -1.88
CA SER A 60 9.11 -7.31 -2.30
C SER A 60 7.65 -7.74 -2.08
N ALA A 61 6.81 -7.67 -3.10
CA ALA A 61 5.40 -8.05 -3.05
C ALA A 61 4.49 -7.03 -2.34
N GLY A 62 4.75 -5.75 -2.58
CA GLY A 62 3.89 -4.65 -2.17
C GLY A 62 4.46 -3.75 -1.08
N LEU A 63 5.33 -4.25 -0.20
CA LEU A 63 6.10 -3.42 0.72
C LEU A 63 7.56 -3.39 0.28
N VAL A 64 8.15 -2.20 0.26
CA VAL A 64 9.50 -2.02 -0.26
C VAL A 64 10.42 -1.39 0.77
N ARG A 65 11.69 -1.83 0.75
CA ARG A 65 12.74 -1.17 1.50
C ARG A 65 13.11 0.12 0.79
N ASN A 66 12.82 1.24 1.41
CA ASN A 66 13.11 2.57 0.89
C ASN A 66 13.96 3.38 1.86
N PHE A 67 14.61 4.41 1.36
CA PHE A 67 15.33 5.36 2.18
C PHE A 67 14.40 6.52 2.59
N VAL A 68 14.19 6.68 3.88
CA VAL A 68 13.42 7.79 4.44
C VAL A 68 14.37 8.82 5.04
N PRO A 69 14.40 10.06 4.52
CA PRO A 69 15.22 11.14 5.11
C PRO A 69 14.84 11.40 6.56
N THR A 70 15.84 11.58 7.45
CA THR A 70 15.62 11.85 8.87
C THR A 70 14.70 13.06 9.11
N ALA A 71 14.73 14.05 8.24
CA ALA A 71 13.88 15.22 8.31
C ALA A 71 12.37 14.87 8.28
N VAL A 72 11.98 13.77 7.63
CA VAL A 72 10.58 13.34 7.56
C VAL A 72 10.04 13.06 8.96
N ALA A 73 10.69 12.17 9.69
CA ALA A 73 10.27 11.83 11.05
C ALA A 73 10.39 13.03 12.01
N MET A 74 11.48 13.78 11.92
CA MET A 74 11.69 14.97 12.76
C MET A 74 10.61 16.04 12.58
N LEU A 75 10.15 16.27 11.37
CA LEU A 75 9.11 17.27 11.11
C LEU A 75 7.72 16.72 11.46
N ALA A 76 7.42 15.48 11.12
CA ALA A 76 6.11 14.88 11.39
C ALA A 76 5.84 14.69 12.89
N THR A 77 6.87 14.43 13.70
CA THR A 77 6.73 14.24 15.14
C THR A 77 6.77 15.53 15.97
N ARG A 78 6.75 16.69 15.32
CA ARG A 78 6.58 17.96 16.03
C ARG A 78 5.24 18.01 16.74
N GLY A 79 5.20 18.61 17.93
CA GLY A 79 4.00 18.66 18.77
C GLY A 79 2.77 19.25 18.06
N GLU A 80 2.97 20.16 17.11
CA GLU A 80 1.91 20.81 16.33
C GLU A 80 1.15 19.83 15.44
N PHE A 81 1.79 18.74 15.00
CA PHE A 81 1.18 17.68 14.20
C PHE A 81 0.82 16.46 15.04
N LEU A 82 1.75 16.01 15.90
CA LEU A 82 1.63 14.75 16.63
C LEU A 82 0.40 14.71 17.55
N THR A 83 0.05 15.83 18.17
CA THR A 83 -1.08 15.92 19.11
C THR A 83 -2.44 16.07 18.43
N SER A 84 -2.49 16.26 17.12
CA SER A 84 -3.71 16.44 16.36
C SER A 84 -4.25 15.08 15.90
N TYR A 85 -5.32 14.59 16.55
CA TYR A 85 -5.97 13.32 16.12
C TYR A 85 -6.80 13.52 14.85
N THR A 86 -7.80 14.42 14.91
CA THR A 86 -8.65 14.77 13.78
C THR A 86 -8.98 16.24 13.84
N PRO A 87 -8.74 17.00 12.78
CA PRO A 87 -8.95 18.44 12.75
C PRO A 87 -10.44 18.80 12.50
N TYR A 88 -11.34 18.39 13.41
CA TYR A 88 -12.76 18.72 13.31
C TYR A 88 -13.08 20.19 13.51
N GLN A 89 -12.29 20.89 14.33
CA GLN A 89 -12.43 22.32 14.57
C GLN A 89 -11.45 23.08 13.68
N PRO A 90 -11.89 23.59 12.52
CA PRO A 90 -10.98 24.26 11.59
C PRO A 90 -10.34 25.52 12.19
N GLU A 91 -11.01 26.18 13.14
CA GLU A 91 -10.52 27.40 13.78
C GLU A 91 -9.16 27.23 14.50
N VAL A 92 -8.89 26.04 15.01
CA VAL A 92 -7.66 25.72 15.75
C VAL A 92 -6.76 24.72 15.04
N SER A 93 -7.10 24.33 13.82
CA SER A 93 -6.43 23.23 13.08
C SER A 93 -5.99 23.62 11.68
N GLN A 94 -5.84 24.92 11.38
CA GLN A 94 -5.54 25.39 10.03
C GLN A 94 -4.23 24.84 9.47
N GLY A 95 -3.19 24.73 10.28
CA GLY A 95 -1.89 24.18 9.85
C GLY A 95 -2.00 22.70 9.46
N MET A 96 -2.68 21.89 10.26
CA MET A 96 -2.90 20.47 9.96
C MET A 96 -3.80 20.28 8.72
N LEU A 97 -4.87 21.05 8.62
CA LEU A 97 -5.75 21.03 7.45
C LEU A 97 -5.02 21.45 6.17
N GLN A 98 -4.15 22.46 6.24
CA GLN A 98 -3.32 22.86 5.12
C GLN A 98 -2.38 21.72 4.70
N ALA A 99 -1.69 21.07 5.64
CA ALA A 99 -0.80 19.94 5.35
C ALA A 99 -1.55 18.78 4.69
N MET A 100 -2.76 18.46 5.16
CA MET A 100 -3.63 17.46 4.54
C MET A 100 -4.06 17.86 3.12
N TRP A 101 -4.37 19.13 2.89
CA TRP A 101 -4.73 19.64 1.57
C TRP A 101 -3.54 19.58 0.60
N GLU A 102 -2.34 19.91 1.07
CA GLU A 102 -1.09 19.77 0.30
C GLU A 102 -0.81 18.31 -0.06
N PHE A 103 -1.01 17.38 0.88
CA PHE A 103 -0.94 15.93 0.57
C PHE A 103 -1.90 15.55 -0.56
N GLN A 104 -3.17 15.96 -0.47
CA GLN A 104 -4.17 15.69 -1.54
C GLN A 104 -3.71 16.24 -2.90
N THR A 105 -3.13 17.44 -2.90
CA THR A 105 -2.62 18.09 -4.12
C THR A 105 -1.47 17.29 -4.71
N LEU A 106 -0.49 16.89 -3.88
CA LEU A 106 0.65 16.08 -4.34
C LEU A 106 0.19 14.75 -4.96
N ILE A 107 -0.77 14.07 -4.34
CA ILE A 107 -1.32 12.82 -4.89
C ILE A 107 -2.10 13.09 -6.17
N SER A 108 -2.92 14.14 -6.25
CA SER A 108 -3.67 14.53 -7.43
C SER A 108 -2.76 14.79 -8.63
N GLU A 109 -1.69 15.57 -8.43
CA GLU A 109 -0.68 15.84 -9.46
C GLU A 109 0.08 14.57 -9.88
N LEU A 110 0.46 13.74 -8.90
CA LEU A 110 1.21 12.51 -9.16
C LEU A 110 0.46 11.53 -10.08
N VAL A 111 -0.86 11.43 -9.96
CA VAL A 111 -1.68 10.47 -10.72
C VAL A 111 -2.49 11.10 -11.84
N ASP A 112 -2.41 12.42 -12.02
CA ASP A 112 -3.17 13.24 -12.99
C ASP A 112 -4.71 13.06 -12.86
N LEU A 113 -5.22 13.15 -11.62
CA LEU A 113 -6.64 13.13 -11.32
C LEU A 113 -7.03 14.30 -10.40
N PRO A 114 -8.23 14.91 -10.62
CA PRO A 114 -8.57 16.19 -9.99
C PRO A 114 -8.86 16.13 -8.48
N VAL A 115 -9.10 14.96 -7.91
CA VAL A 115 -9.52 14.84 -6.51
C VAL A 115 -8.83 13.65 -5.85
N ALA A 116 -8.12 13.90 -4.76
CA ALA A 116 -7.61 12.88 -3.86
C ALA A 116 -8.20 13.04 -2.45
N ASN A 117 -8.31 11.96 -1.71
CA ASN A 117 -8.60 12.00 -0.27
C ASN A 117 -7.31 12.15 0.55
N VAL A 118 -7.44 12.29 1.87
CA VAL A 118 -6.25 12.43 2.72
C VAL A 118 -5.45 11.12 2.77
N SER A 119 -6.08 9.98 2.97
CA SER A 119 -5.47 8.66 2.79
C SER A 119 -6.49 7.54 2.93
N MET A 120 -6.05 6.34 2.57
CA MET A 120 -6.68 5.05 2.88
C MET A 120 -5.78 4.29 3.85
N TYR A 121 -6.23 3.15 4.38
CA TYR A 121 -5.42 2.35 5.31
C TYR A 121 -4.22 1.70 4.61
N ASP A 122 -4.45 1.14 3.42
CA ASP A 122 -3.44 0.51 2.57
C ASP A 122 -3.92 0.43 1.11
N ALA A 123 -3.07 -0.07 0.23
CA ALA A 123 -3.44 -0.28 -1.18
C ALA A 123 -4.60 -1.27 -1.37
N SER A 124 -4.73 -2.28 -0.51
CA SER A 124 -5.76 -3.31 -0.65
C SER A 124 -7.15 -2.78 -0.29
N THR A 125 -7.26 -2.02 0.80
CA THR A 125 -8.49 -1.31 1.16
C THR A 125 -8.82 -0.21 0.15
N ALA A 126 -7.82 0.48 -0.38
CA ALA A 126 -8.01 1.48 -1.43
C ALA A 126 -8.60 0.85 -2.70
N ALA A 127 -8.09 -0.30 -3.15
CA ALA A 127 -8.61 -1.03 -4.30
C ALA A 127 -10.06 -1.51 -4.08
N ALA A 128 -10.34 -2.09 -2.92
CA ALA A 128 -11.67 -2.56 -2.56
C ALA A 128 -12.71 -1.42 -2.51
N GLU A 129 -12.35 -0.31 -1.89
CA GLU A 129 -13.20 0.89 -1.86
C GLU A 129 -13.36 1.55 -3.23
N ALA A 130 -12.34 1.51 -4.10
CA ALA A 130 -12.44 2.00 -5.46
C ALA A 130 -13.48 1.22 -6.27
N ILE A 131 -13.46 -0.11 -6.16
CA ILE A 131 -14.43 -0.99 -6.80
C ILE A 131 -15.85 -0.69 -6.30
N THR A 132 -16.06 -0.65 -4.99
CA THR A 132 -17.37 -0.37 -4.41
C THR A 132 -17.84 1.06 -4.72
N CYS A 133 -16.93 2.04 -4.78
CA CYS A 133 -17.22 3.40 -5.22
C CYS A 133 -17.68 3.44 -6.69
N ALA A 134 -16.97 2.76 -7.59
CA ALA A 134 -17.31 2.68 -9.00
C ALA A 134 -18.70 2.06 -9.20
N VAL A 135 -19.00 0.95 -8.55
CA VAL A 135 -20.30 0.28 -8.59
C VAL A 135 -21.41 1.20 -8.07
N ARG A 136 -21.21 1.91 -6.95
CA ARG A 136 -22.19 2.87 -6.41
C ARG A 136 -22.48 4.01 -7.38
N VAL A 137 -21.48 4.53 -8.07
CA VAL A 137 -21.67 5.61 -9.08
C VAL A 137 -22.40 5.07 -10.30
N HIS A 138 -22.01 3.89 -10.78
CA HIS A 138 -22.63 3.24 -11.92
C HIS A 138 -24.12 2.94 -11.67
N ASN A 139 -24.47 2.33 -10.55
CA ASN A 139 -25.85 1.94 -10.22
C ASN A 139 -26.78 3.13 -10.00
N LYS A 140 -26.27 4.32 -9.64
CA LYS A 140 -27.08 5.55 -9.60
C LYS A 140 -27.54 6.02 -10.99
N ALA A 141 -26.84 5.64 -12.05
CA ALA A 141 -27.16 5.99 -13.42
C ALA A 141 -28.20 5.08 -14.09
N ALA A 142 -28.90 4.22 -13.31
CA ALA A 142 -30.06 3.40 -13.71
C ALA A 142 -29.79 2.12 -14.53
N THR A 143 -28.54 1.66 -14.59
CA THR A 143 -28.25 0.31 -15.14
C THR A 143 -27.70 -0.56 -14.01
N GLN A 144 -28.52 -1.47 -13.50
CA GLN A 144 -28.08 -2.46 -12.49
C GLN A 144 -27.08 -3.41 -13.13
N LYS A 145 -25.80 -3.06 -13.06
CA LYS A 145 -24.70 -3.95 -13.45
C LYS A 145 -23.82 -4.13 -12.22
N ASP A 146 -23.63 -5.35 -11.80
CA ASP A 146 -22.88 -5.69 -10.60
C ASP A 146 -21.61 -6.51 -10.91
N THR A 147 -21.24 -6.62 -12.20
CA THR A 147 -20.06 -7.35 -12.63
C THR A 147 -18.84 -6.43 -12.70
N VAL A 148 -17.76 -6.83 -12.05
CA VAL A 148 -16.45 -6.17 -12.06
C VAL A 148 -15.39 -7.15 -12.52
N TYR A 149 -14.54 -6.73 -13.43
CA TYR A 149 -13.38 -7.51 -13.84
C TYR A 149 -12.13 -7.06 -13.08
N VAL A 150 -11.40 -8.03 -12.55
CA VAL A 150 -10.17 -7.82 -11.79
C VAL A 150 -9.04 -8.60 -12.47
N SER A 151 -7.85 -8.04 -12.58
CA SER A 151 -6.69 -8.77 -13.10
C SER A 151 -6.47 -10.08 -12.34
N GLU A 152 -6.29 -11.21 -13.04
CA GLU A 152 -5.97 -12.48 -12.39
C GLU A 152 -4.62 -12.48 -11.67
N PHE A 153 -3.75 -11.51 -12.00
CA PHE A 153 -2.49 -11.26 -11.31
C PHE A 153 -2.63 -10.26 -10.15
N THR A 154 -3.85 -9.93 -9.73
CA THR A 154 -4.01 -9.21 -8.45
C THR A 154 -3.51 -10.09 -7.30
N PRO A 155 -2.59 -9.61 -6.45
CA PRO A 155 -2.04 -10.38 -5.34
C PRO A 155 -3.14 -11.00 -4.47
N PRO A 156 -3.00 -12.27 -4.03
CA PRO A 156 -4.05 -12.97 -3.29
C PRO A 156 -4.54 -12.25 -2.03
N HIS A 157 -3.65 -11.60 -1.29
CA HIS A 157 -4.02 -10.82 -0.11
C HIS A 157 -4.90 -9.61 -0.48
N ARG A 158 -4.60 -8.90 -1.58
CA ARG A 158 -5.44 -7.80 -2.10
C ARG A 158 -6.78 -8.30 -2.60
N LEU A 159 -6.76 -9.40 -3.34
CA LEU A 159 -7.98 -10.04 -3.82
C LEU A 159 -8.89 -10.49 -2.66
N ALA A 160 -8.31 -11.00 -1.56
CA ALA A 160 -9.07 -11.37 -0.36
C ALA A 160 -9.79 -10.17 0.25
N VAL A 161 -9.13 -9.00 0.33
CA VAL A 161 -9.74 -7.75 0.81
C VAL A 161 -10.85 -7.29 -0.16
N ILE A 162 -10.59 -7.29 -1.47
CA ILE A 162 -11.60 -6.95 -2.49
C ILE A 162 -12.83 -7.85 -2.33
N ARG A 163 -12.66 -9.17 -2.21
CA ARG A 163 -13.76 -10.12 -2.01
C ARG A 163 -14.53 -9.84 -0.72
N ASN A 164 -13.82 -9.54 0.38
CA ASN A 164 -14.46 -9.23 1.66
C ASN A 164 -15.37 -8.00 1.56
N TYR A 165 -14.94 -6.96 0.85
CA TYR A 165 -15.73 -5.73 0.67
C TYR A 165 -16.91 -5.90 -0.30
N THR A 166 -16.80 -6.80 -1.27
CA THR A 166 -17.77 -6.95 -2.35
C THR A 166 -18.82 -8.02 -2.09
N GLN A 167 -18.52 -9.06 -1.29
CA GLN A 167 -19.42 -10.20 -1.04
C GLN A 167 -20.80 -9.81 -0.50
N GLY A 168 -20.85 -8.80 0.40
CA GLY A 168 -22.10 -8.35 1.02
C GLY A 168 -22.99 -7.48 0.13
N SER A 169 -22.47 -6.98 -0.98
CA SER A 169 -23.17 -6.10 -1.91
C SER A 169 -23.60 -6.78 -3.21
N GLY A 170 -23.38 -8.09 -3.35
CA GLY A 170 -23.79 -8.84 -4.52
C GLY A 170 -22.98 -8.53 -5.79
N ILE A 171 -21.79 -7.97 -5.64
CA ILE A 171 -20.89 -7.66 -6.75
C ILE A 171 -20.25 -8.97 -7.24
N GLU A 172 -20.42 -9.28 -8.52
CA GLU A 172 -19.78 -10.41 -9.18
C GLU A 172 -18.38 -10.05 -9.64
N ILE A 173 -17.36 -10.79 -9.17
CA ILE A 173 -15.98 -10.61 -9.61
C ILE A 173 -15.65 -11.64 -10.68
N LYS A 174 -15.21 -11.15 -11.85
CA LYS A 174 -14.63 -11.92 -12.95
C LYS A 174 -13.17 -11.55 -13.14
N TYR A 175 -12.43 -12.39 -13.87
CA TYR A 175 -11.00 -12.20 -14.04
C TYR A 175 -10.63 -11.82 -15.46
N LEU A 176 -9.81 -10.78 -15.60
CA LEU A 176 -9.06 -10.51 -16.82
C LEU A 176 -7.89 -11.49 -16.91
N LYS A 177 -7.77 -12.15 -18.04
CA LYS A 177 -6.68 -13.08 -18.33
C LYS A 177 -5.44 -12.37 -18.83
N HIS A 178 -4.30 -13.02 -18.67
CA HIS A 178 -3.01 -12.52 -19.12
C HIS A 178 -2.37 -13.48 -20.10
N LEU A 179 -1.51 -12.93 -20.93
CA LEU A 179 -0.60 -13.66 -21.78
C LEU A 179 0.61 -14.19 -20.97
N PRO A 180 1.35 -15.16 -21.47
CA PRO A 180 2.51 -15.75 -20.76
C PRO A 180 3.60 -14.71 -20.41
N ASP A 181 3.69 -13.61 -21.17
CA ASP A 181 4.65 -12.51 -20.94
C ASP A 181 4.20 -11.50 -19.85
N GLY A 182 3.06 -11.76 -19.21
CA GLY A 182 2.53 -10.94 -18.13
C GLY A 182 1.63 -9.78 -18.58
N HIS A 183 1.48 -9.52 -19.88
CA HIS A 183 0.57 -8.51 -20.40
C HIS A 183 -0.89 -9.00 -20.35
N ILE A 184 -1.85 -8.07 -20.24
CA ILE A 184 -3.28 -8.40 -20.32
C ILE A 184 -3.61 -8.99 -21.71
N ASP A 185 -4.39 -10.07 -21.73
CA ASP A 185 -4.96 -10.62 -22.96
C ASP A 185 -6.02 -9.65 -23.52
N PRO A 186 -5.81 -9.07 -24.73
CA PRO A 186 -6.78 -8.17 -25.35
C PRO A 186 -8.15 -8.82 -25.60
N SER A 187 -8.23 -10.16 -25.74
CA SER A 187 -9.50 -10.86 -25.88
C SER A 187 -10.32 -10.80 -24.60
N SER A 188 -9.66 -10.97 -23.46
CA SER A 188 -10.28 -10.88 -22.14
C SER A 188 -10.81 -9.45 -21.82
N VAL A 189 -10.14 -8.41 -22.35
CA VAL A 189 -10.63 -7.04 -22.25
C VAL A 189 -11.92 -6.86 -23.06
N ARG A 190 -11.99 -7.40 -24.27
CA ARG A 190 -13.23 -7.38 -25.08
C ARG A 190 -14.38 -8.10 -24.40
N ASP A 191 -14.11 -9.24 -23.77
CA ASP A 191 -15.11 -10.02 -23.03
C ASP A 191 -15.66 -9.27 -21.81
N SER A 192 -14.95 -8.25 -21.33
CA SER A 192 -15.39 -7.42 -20.22
C SER A 192 -16.28 -6.24 -20.63
N GLU A 193 -16.56 -6.07 -21.92
CA GLU A 193 -17.41 -4.96 -22.42
C GLU A 193 -18.76 -4.95 -21.71
N GLY A 194 -19.15 -3.76 -21.27
CA GLY A 194 -20.41 -3.56 -20.57
C GLY A 194 -20.40 -3.93 -19.09
N CYS A 195 -19.26 -4.29 -18.49
CA CYS A 195 -19.13 -4.41 -17.04
C CYS A 195 -19.21 -3.05 -16.35
N CYS A 196 -19.33 -3.07 -15.02
CA CYS A 196 -19.38 -1.87 -14.19
C CYS A 196 -18.01 -1.22 -14.03
N ALA A 197 -16.99 -2.02 -13.75
CA ALA A 197 -15.63 -1.56 -13.52
C ALA A 197 -14.60 -2.62 -13.91
N ILE A 198 -13.40 -2.15 -14.22
CA ILE A 198 -12.19 -2.94 -14.41
C ILE A 198 -11.14 -2.46 -13.42
N TYR A 199 -10.48 -3.41 -12.75
CA TYR A 199 -9.32 -3.17 -11.89
C TYR A 199 -8.08 -3.84 -12.48
N VAL A 200 -7.05 -3.06 -12.72
CA VAL A 200 -5.73 -3.49 -13.20
C VAL A 200 -4.63 -2.83 -12.39
N GLU A 201 -3.40 -3.33 -12.47
CA GLU A 201 -2.23 -2.75 -11.82
C GLU A 201 -1.13 -2.42 -12.83
N GLN A 202 -0.45 -1.28 -12.63
CA GLN A 202 0.66 -0.80 -13.47
C GLN A 202 1.77 -0.22 -12.57
N PRO A 203 2.91 -0.92 -12.43
CA PRO A 203 3.18 -2.28 -12.89
C PRO A 203 2.27 -3.32 -12.23
N ASN A 204 2.15 -4.51 -12.82
CA ASN A 204 1.43 -5.61 -12.17
C ASN A 204 2.27 -6.23 -11.03
N CYS A 205 1.73 -7.22 -10.31
CA CYS A 205 2.43 -7.82 -9.15
C CYS A 205 3.74 -8.56 -9.47
N PHE A 206 4.07 -8.72 -10.74
CA PHE A 206 5.34 -9.26 -11.21
C PHE A 206 6.27 -8.17 -11.75
N GLY A 207 5.91 -6.92 -11.52
CA GLY A 207 6.67 -5.76 -11.99
C GLY A 207 6.52 -5.45 -13.48
N VAL A 208 5.71 -6.20 -14.23
CA VAL A 208 5.55 -6.02 -15.67
C VAL A 208 4.83 -4.71 -15.96
N LEU A 209 5.44 -3.90 -16.84
CA LEU A 209 4.85 -2.70 -17.40
C LEU A 209 4.12 -3.08 -18.69
N ASP A 210 2.78 -3.00 -18.67
CA ASP A 210 1.94 -3.36 -19.81
C ASP A 210 1.53 -2.11 -20.63
N PRO A 211 2.07 -1.92 -21.84
CA PRO A 211 1.72 -0.78 -22.68
C PRO A 211 0.27 -0.82 -23.21
N ASN A 212 -0.41 -1.97 -23.13
CA ASN A 212 -1.78 -2.09 -23.65
C ASN A 212 -2.83 -1.50 -22.71
N LEU A 213 -2.48 -1.24 -21.43
CA LEU A 213 -3.42 -0.69 -20.45
C LEU A 213 -3.98 0.66 -20.87
N VAL A 214 -3.20 1.48 -21.57
CA VAL A 214 -3.65 2.81 -22.06
C VAL A 214 -4.82 2.72 -23.03
N HIS A 215 -5.02 1.57 -23.67
CA HIS A 215 -6.09 1.34 -24.65
C HIS A 215 -7.35 0.69 -24.06
N ILE A 216 -7.37 0.31 -22.79
CA ILE A 216 -8.54 -0.36 -22.19
C ILE A 216 -9.81 0.48 -22.34
N LYS A 217 -9.74 1.79 -22.10
CA LYS A 217 -10.91 2.68 -22.21
C LYS A 217 -11.47 2.78 -23.62
N GLU A 218 -10.66 2.61 -24.64
CA GLU A 218 -11.11 2.60 -26.04
C GLU A 218 -11.97 1.36 -26.33
N VAL A 219 -11.65 0.22 -25.68
CA VAL A 219 -12.37 -1.04 -25.86
C VAL A 219 -13.66 -1.06 -25.06
N VAL A 220 -13.60 -0.73 -23.75
CA VAL A 220 -14.75 -0.90 -22.84
C VAL A 220 -15.69 0.29 -22.77
N GLY A 221 -15.30 1.43 -23.36
CA GLY A 221 -16.11 2.64 -23.44
C GLY A 221 -16.12 3.47 -22.16
N LYS A 222 -16.84 4.59 -22.21
CA LYS A 222 -16.84 5.61 -21.15
C LYS A 222 -17.65 5.21 -19.91
N ASP A 223 -18.59 4.30 -20.06
CA ASP A 223 -19.52 3.90 -19.00
C ASP A 223 -18.90 2.90 -18.02
N THR A 224 -17.90 2.13 -18.44
CA THR A 224 -17.13 1.25 -17.56
C THR A 224 -16.07 2.04 -16.81
N ALA A 225 -16.01 1.95 -15.49
CA ALA A 225 -14.98 2.59 -14.68
C ALA A 225 -13.64 1.86 -14.84
N LEU A 226 -12.58 2.58 -15.16
CA LEU A 226 -11.22 2.06 -15.16
C LEU A 226 -10.53 2.45 -13.84
N ILE A 227 -10.16 1.44 -13.06
CA ILE A 227 -9.47 1.58 -11.78
C ILE A 227 -8.06 1.03 -11.96
N VAL A 228 -7.05 1.85 -11.64
CA VAL A 228 -5.65 1.47 -11.82
C VAL A 228 -4.93 1.49 -10.47
N GLY A 229 -4.36 0.33 -10.09
CA GLY A 229 -3.40 0.23 -8.99
C GLY A 229 -2.00 0.60 -9.47
N VAL A 230 -1.25 1.36 -8.67
CA VAL A 230 0.09 1.84 -9.06
C VAL A 230 1.15 1.53 -8.00
N ASP A 231 2.38 1.29 -8.44
CA ASP A 231 3.57 1.58 -7.64
C ASP A 231 3.81 3.08 -7.71
N SER A 232 3.71 3.77 -6.59
CA SER A 232 3.75 5.23 -6.54
C SER A 232 5.09 5.81 -6.99
N VAL A 233 6.20 5.08 -6.85
CA VAL A 233 7.53 5.50 -7.29
C VAL A 233 7.67 5.38 -8.81
N SER A 234 7.03 4.39 -9.43
CA SER A 234 7.10 4.18 -10.88
C SER A 234 6.58 5.39 -11.67
N LEU A 235 5.67 6.16 -11.07
CA LEU A 235 5.11 7.39 -11.66
C LEU A 235 6.13 8.50 -11.88
N GLY A 236 7.36 8.36 -11.38
CA GLY A 236 8.48 9.23 -11.73
C GLY A 236 8.98 9.04 -13.17
N ILE A 237 8.65 7.93 -13.84
CA ILE A 237 9.14 7.61 -15.21
C ILE A 237 8.07 7.05 -16.14
N ILE A 238 6.87 6.73 -15.65
CA ILE A 238 5.74 6.29 -16.48
C ILE A 238 4.62 7.34 -16.45
N GLU A 239 3.86 7.40 -17.56
CA GLU A 239 2.72 8.30 -17.65
C GLU A 239 1.68 8.00 -16.57
N PRO A 240 1.18 9.03 -15.86
CA PRO A 240 0.18 8.86 -14.82
C PRO A 240 -1.13 8.32 -15.39
N PRO A 241 -1.82 7.39 -14.70
CA PRO A 241 -3.02 6.75 -15.24
C PRO A 241 -4.17 7.71 -15.56
N GLY A 242 -4.27 8.86 -14.91
CA GLY A 242 -5.26 9.89 -15.22
C GLY A 242 -5.14 10.40 -16.65
N SER A 243 -3.91 10.56 -17.17
CA SER A 243 -3.66 11.09 -18.53
C SER A 243 -4.19 10.19 -19.65
N TRP A 244 -4.27 8.86 -19.39
CA TRP A 244 -4.79 7.90 -20.38
C TRP A 244 -6.15 7.31 -20.01
N GLY A 245 -6.89 8.01 -19.13
CA GLY A 245 -8.32 7.80 -18.94
C GLY A 245 -8.71 6.92 -17.76
N ALA A 246 -7.82 6.68 -16.80
CA ALA A 246 -8.23 6.07 -15.52
C ALA A 246 -9.28 6.94 -14.81
N ASP A 247 -10.31 6.32 -14.31
CA ASP A 247 -11.37 6.98 -13.53
C ASP A 247 -11.02 7.11 -12.04
N ILE A 248 -10.31 6.11 -11.52
CA ILE A 248 -9.83 6.04 -10.13
C ILE A 248 -8.43 5.44 -10.15
N VAL A 249 -7.53 6.05 -9.40
CA VAL A 249 -6.18 5.52 -9.17
C VAL A 249 -6.00 5.24 -7.69
N VAL A 250 -5.45 4.07 -7.37
CA VAL A 250 -5.15 3.63 -6.01
C VAL A 250 -3.73 3.08 -5.94
N GLY A 251 -3.15 3.03 -4.75
CA GLY A 251 -1.80 2.50 -4.60
C GLY A 251 -1.37 2.45 -3.14
N GLU A 252 -0.16 1.93 -2.92
CA GLU A 252 0.49 1.96 -1.62
C GLU A 252 1.33 3.24 -1.50
N GLY A 253 1.12 3.94 -0.39
CA GLY A 253 1.85 5.18 -0.10
C GLY A 253 3.12 4.95 0.72
N GLN A 254 3.35 3.76 1.24
CA GLN A 254 4.48 3.42 2.11
C GLN A 254 5.84 3.86 1.57
N PRO A 255 6.15 3.78 0.26
CA PRO A 255 7.43 4.23 -0.27
C PRO A 255 7.74 5.70 -0.01
N PHE A 256 6.72 6.52 0.23
CA PHE A 256 6.89 7.93 0.60
C PHE A 256 6.73 8.12 2.10
N GLY A 257 7.86 8.19 2.80
CA GLY A 257 7.95 8.63 4.18
C GLY A 257 7.99 7.54 5.25
N ILE A 258 7.82 6.27 4.90
CA ILE A 258 7.82 5.17 5.86
C ILE A 258 8.68 4.02 5.35
N GLY A 259 9.58 3.53 6.22
CA GLY A 259 10.28 2.27 5.97
C GLY A 259 9.39 1.06 6.24
N PRO A 260 9.80 -0.15 5.85
CA PRO A 260 9.12 -1.38 6.25
C PRO A 260 9.15 -1.54 7.78
N THR A 261 7.99 -1.72 8.40
CA THR A 261 7.83 -1.76 9.86
C THR A 261 7.19 -3.05 10.36
N ALA A 262 7.30 -4.14 9.59
CA ALA A 262 6.83 -5.48 9.96
C ALA A 262 5.36 -5.51 10.47
N GLY A 263 4.47 -4.84 9.79
CA GLY A 263 3.05 -4.88 10.10
C GLY A 263 2.40 -3.53 10.44
N GLY A 264 3.05 -2.44 10.16
CA GLY A 264 2.48 -1.12 10.27
C GLY A 264 3.50 -0.05 10.67
N PRO A 265 3.11 1.25 10.71
CA PRO A 265 1.97 1.81 9.99
C PRO A 265 2.27 1.97 8.49
N ILE A 266 1.23 1.94 7.67
CA ILE A 266 1.26 2.22 6.22
C ILE A 266 0.08 3.11 5.84
N TYR A 267 -0.01 3.55 4.59
CA TYR A 267 -1.19 4.28 4.12
C TYR A 267 -1.45 4.01 2.63
N GLY A 268 -2.73 4.01 2.26
CA GLY A 268 -3.16 3.86 0.87
C GLY A 268 -3.40 5.20 0.19
N ILE A 269 -3.18 5.23 -1.11
CA ILE A 269 -3.48 6.35 -2.01
C ILE A 269 -4.84 6.10 -2.66
N PHE A 270 -5.66 7.16 -2.79
CA PHE A 270 -6.90 7.14 -3.54
C PHE A 270 -7.15 8.50 -4.19
N ALA A 271 -7.19 8.50 -5.52
CA ALA A 271 -7.58 9.67 -6.30
C ALA A 271 -8.63 9.30 -7.36
N CYS A 272 -9.47 10.24 -7.77
CA CYS A 272 -10.55 9.96 -8.71
C CYS A 272 -10.97 11.17 -9.53
N GLY A 273 -11.65 10.89 -10.64
CA GLY A 273 -12.35 11.89 -11.43
C GLY A 273 -13.52 12.54 -10.66
N THR A 274 -13.88 13.76 -11.03
CA THR A 274 -14.89 14.59 -10.33
C THR A 274 -16.23 13.89 -10.11
N LYS A 275 -16.65 13.00 -11.02
CA LYS A 275 -17.93 12.26 -10.91
C LYS A 275 -17.98 11.33 -9.69
N TYR A 276 -16.82 10.90 -9.15
CA TYR A 276 -16.73 9.99 -8.02
C TYR A 276 -16.63 10.70 -6.67
N THR A 277 -16.34 12.00 -6.62
CA THR A 277 -16.06 12.77 -5.39
C THR A 277 -17.10 12.57 -4.29
N ARG A 278 -18.40 12.49 -4.65
CA ARG A 278 -19.47 12.30 -3.67
C ARG A 278 -19.63 10.87 -3.17
N GLN A 279 -18.90 9.92 -3.73
CA GLN A 279 -18.94 8.50 -3.38
C GLN A 279 -17.58 7.96 -2.93
N MET A 280 -16.51 8.76 -3.08
CA MET A 280 -15.17 8.34 -2.65
C MET A 280 -15.11 8.16 -1.13
N PRO A 281 -14.29 7.22 -0.63
CA PRO A 281 -14.09 7.01 0.80
C PRO A 281 -13.18 8.10 1.41
N GLY A 282 -13.07 8.10 2.72
CA GLY A 282 -12.11 8.89 3.47
C GLY A 282 -12.45 10.38 3.55
N ARG A 283 -11.58 11.11 4.23
CA ARG A 283 -11.73 12.55 4.46
C ARG A 283 -11.18 13.36 3.30
N ILE A 284 -11.81 14.51 3.09
CA ILE A 284 -11.40 15.49 2.08
C ILE A 284 -11.32 16.85 2.76
N VAL A 285 -10.20 17.52 2.57
CA VAL A 285 -10.02 18.92 2.95
C VAL A 285 -10.34 19.81 1.75
N GLY A 286 -11.12 20.84 1.98
CA GLY A 286 -11.46 21.86 0.99
C GLY A 286 -10.80 23.19 1.32
N LEU A 287 -10.40 23.91 0.27
CA LEU A 287 -9.97 25.29 0.34
C LEU A 287 -11.21 26.20 0.43
N THR A 288 -11.20 27.15 1.36
CA THR A 288 -12.27 28.10 1.62
C THR A 288 -11.70 29.46 2.00
N LYS A 289 -12.56 30.36 2.44
CA LYS A 289 -12.19 31.66 3.04
C LYS A 289 -12.82 31.77 4.41
N ASP A 290 -12.16 32.48 5.31
CA ASP A 290 -12.71 32.86 6.62
C ASP A 290 -13.63 34.10 6.52
N THR A 291 -14.11 34.59 7.66
CA THR A 291 -14.97 35.78 7.74
C THR A 291 -14.28 37.08 7.35
N GLU A 292 -12.94 37.08 7.25
CA GLU A 292 -12.13 38.22 6.80
C GLU A 292 -11.63 38.03 5.35
N GLU A 293 -12.24 37.10 4.57
CA GLU A 293 -11.87 36.75 3.19
C GLU A 293 -10.44 36.19 3.04
N LYS A 294 -9.77 35.81 4.12
CA LYS A 294 -8.47 35.16 4.09
C LYS A 294 -8.60 33.67 3.74
N ARG A 295 -7.57 33.13 3.08
CA ARG A 295 -7.51 31.69 2.76
C ARG A 295 -7.62 30.85 4.03
N ALA A 296 -8.52 29.89 4.01
CA ALA A 296 -8.75 28.95 5.09
C ALA A 296 -9.02 27.53 4.55
N PHE A 297 -8.93 26.53 5.42
CA PHE A 297 -9.14 25.13 5.10
C PHE A 297 -10.18 24.52 6.03
N THR A 298 -10.96 23.56 5.54
CA THR A 298 -11.98 22.87 6.33
C THR A 298 -12.17 21.45 5.84
N LEU A 299 -12.59 20.54 6.72
CA LEU A 299 -13.11 19.23 6.28
C LEU A 299 -14.39 19.45 5.48
N THR A 300 -14.49 18.80 4.33
CA THR A 300 -15.64 18.93 3.44
C THR A 300 -16.32 17.58 3.18
N LEU A 301 -17.57 17.63 2.75
CA LEU A 301 -18.38 16.44 2.44
C LEU A 301 -18.48 15.42 3.59
N SER A 302 -18.34 15.84 4.84
CA SER A 302 -18.39 14.96 6.03
C SER A 302 -19.72 14.20 6.19
N THR A 303 -20.78 14.65 5.51
CA THR A 303 -22.08 13.94 5.47
C THR A 303 -22.01 12.56 4.82
N ARG A 304 -20.90 12.18 4.19
CA ARG A 304 -20.67 10.82 3.65
C ARG A 304 -20.21 9.83 4.73
N GLU A 305 -19.68 10.34 5.86
CA GLU A 305 -19.02 9.55 6.89
C GLU A 305 -20.02 8.77 7.75
N GLN A 306 -19.56 7.64 8.32
CA GLN A 306 -20.40 6.70 9.06
C GLN A 306 -21.00 7.29 10.34
N HIS A 307 -20.26 8.15 11.06
CA HIS A 307 -20.76 8.79 12.30
C HIS A 307 -21.93 9.75 12.05
N ILE A 308 -22.11 10.24 10.82
CA ILE A 308 -23.25 11.07 10.40
C ILE A 308 -24.33 10.22 9.72
N ARG A 309 -23.96 9.45 8.69
CA ARG A 309 -24.90 8.70 7.83
C ARG A 309 -25.23 7.31 8.36
N ARG A 310 -24.49 6.79 9.32
CA ARG A 310 -24.67 5.44 9.90
C ARG A 310 -24.63 4.36 8.79
N HIS A 311 -25.66 3.51 8.70
CA HIS A 311 -25.77 2.46 7.68
C HIS A 311 -25.87 2.95 6.23
N ARG A 312 -26.11 4.26 6.03
CA ARG A 312 -26.17 4.88 4.70
C ARG A 312 -24.86 5.52 4.28
N ALA A 313 -23.81 5.39 5.08
CA ALA A 313 -22.49 5.91 4.73
C ALA A 313 -21.95 5.24 3.46
N THR A 314 -21.13 5.96 2.72
CA THR A 314 -20.51 5.44 1.49
C THR A 314 -19.38 4.45 1.76
N SER A 315 -18.79 4.52 2.95
CA SER A 315 -17.67 3.69 3.40
C SER A 315 -17.74 3.51 4.92
N ASN A 316 -17.08 2.47 5.43
CA ASN A 316 -16.89 2.25 6.87
C ASN A 316 -15.58 2.90 7.38
N ILE A 317 -14.80 3.56 6.53
CA ILE A 317 -13.59 4.26 6.91
C ILE A 317 -13.98 5.48 7.76
N CYS A 318 -13.50 5.48 9.00
CA CYS A 318 -13.76 6.54 9.97
C CYS A 318 -12.56 7.48 10.08
N SER A 319 -11.45 6.96 10.56
CA SER A 319 -10.16 7.67 10.60
C SER A 319 -9.28 7.18 9.46
N ASN A 320 -8.46 8.07 8.97
CA ASN A 320 -7.41 7.79 7.99
C ASN A 320 -6.05 7.89 8.66
N GLU A 321 -5.01 7.54 7.94
CA GLU A 321 -3.62 7.55 8.40
C GLU A 321 -3.00 8.96 8.28
N THR A 322 -3.62 9.97 8.94
CA THR A 322 -3.28 11.39 8.73
C THR A 322 -1.82 11.73 9.00
N LEU A 323 -1.27 11.25 10.14
CA LEU A 323 0.14 11.52 10.49
C LEU A 323 1.08 10.88 9.47
N ILE A 324 0.74 9.68 9.03
CA ILE A 324 1.55 8.91 8.07
C ILE A 324 1.46 9.53 6.67
N ALA A 325 0.27 10.00 6.28
CA ALA A 325 0.09 10.78 5.05
C ALA A 325 0.89 12.10 5.07
N LEU A 326 0.98 12.75 6.23
CA LEU A 326 1.84 13.92 6.42
C LEU A 326 3.33 13.56 6.21
N MET A 327 3.79 12.42 6.73
CA MET A 327 5.15 11.92 6.45
C MET A 327 5.37 11.75 4.94
N GLY A 328 4.38 11.22 4.23
CA GLY A 328 4.37 11.12 2.77
C GLY A 328 4.48 12.48 2.08
N ALA A 329 3.69 13.46 2.50
CA ALA A 329 3.74 14.81 1.96
C ALA A 329 5.10 15.48 2.16
N ILE A 330 5.69 15.34 3.35
CA ILE A 330 7.04 15.86 3.66
C ILE A 330 8.07 15.19 2.75
N HIS A 331 8.01 13.86 2.60
CA HIS A 331 8.97 13.13 1.76
C HIS A 331 8.85 13.52 0.29
N MET A 332 7.64 13.54 -0.27
CA MET A 332 7.41 13.99 -1.65
C MET A 332 7.88 15.42 -1.88
N SER A 333 7.66 16.32 -0.92
CA SER A 333 8.14 17.71 -0.99
C SER A 333 9.67 17.82 -0.97
N LEU A 334 10.36 16.93 -0.23
CA LEU A 334 11.82 16.86 -0.23
C LEU A 334 12.39 16.30 -1.53
N LEU A 335 11.71 15.34 -2.13
CA LEU A 335 12.09 14.76 -3.42
C LEU A 335 11.88 15.78 -4.55
N GLY A 336 10.71 16.38 -4.60
CA GLY A 336 10.27 17.14 -5.77
C GLY A 336 10.17 16.26 -7.02
N PRO A 337 9.75 16.82 -8.17
CA PRO A 337 9.60 16.05 -9.41
C PRO A 337 10.92 15.45 -9.90
N GLU A 338 12.02 16.21 -9.89
CA GLU A 338 13.35 15.71 -10.30
C GLU A 338 13.90 14.63 -9.36
N GLY A 339 13.63 14.71 -8.07
CA GLY A 339 14.03 13.69 -7.10
C GLY A 339 13.26 12.40 -7.29
N LEU A 340 11.96 12.48 -7.56
CA LEU A 340 11.12 11.32 -7.85
C LEU A 340 11.55 10.63 -9.17
N GLU A 341 11.79 11.41 -10.22
CA GLU A 341 12.32 10.87 -11.49
C GLU A 341 13.63 10.12 -11.26
N ARG A 342 14.60 10.73 -10.59
CA ARG A 342 15.90 10.09 -10.29
C ARG A 342 15.75 8.85 -9.42
N LEU A 343 14.83 8.84 -8.46
CA LEU A 343 14.50 7.68 -7.63
C LEU A 343 13.97 6.53 -8.49
N ALA A 344 12.98 6.81 -9.33
CA ALA A 344 12.37 5.82 -10.22
C ALA A 344 13.39 5.26 -11.24
N LEU A 345 14.19 6.13 -11.86
CA LEU A 345 15.29 5.71 -12.76
C LEU A 345 16.29 4.80 -12.05
N ARG A 346 16.64 5.09 -10.81
CA ARG A 346 17.55 4.25 -10.03
C ARG A 346 16.96 2.87 -9.77
N VAL A 347 15.68 2.78 -9.39
CA VAL A 347 15.00 1.49 -9.20
C VAL A 347 14.97 0.71 -10.51
N ALA A 348 14.56 1.33 -11.62
CA ALA A 348 14.52 0.69 -12.93
C ALA A 348 15.92 0.20 -13.38
N ALA A 349 16.95 1.02 -13.20
CA ALA A 349 18.33 0.64 -13.55
C ALA A 349 18.84 -0.53 -12.70
N ASN A 350 18.56 -0.53 -11.40
CA ASN A 350 18.93 -1.64 -10.52
C ASN A 350 18.17 -2.93 -10.90
N THR A 351 16.91 -2.82 -11.30
CA THR A 351 16.09 -3.95 -11.78
C THR A 351 16.69 -4.57 -13.03
N GLU A 352 17.04 -3.76 -14.04
CA GLU A 352 17.66 -4.26 -15.27
C GLU A 352 19.07 -4.84 -15.03
N LEU A 353 19.83 -4.27 -14.10
CA LEU A 353 21.12 -4.82 -13.70
C LEU A 353 20.96 -6.21 -13.06
N ALA A 354 19.99 -6.38 -12.17
CA ALA A 354 19.69 -7.66 -11.53
C ALA A 354 19.19 -8.70 -12.55
N LYS A 355 18.29 -8.34 -13.46
CA LYS A 355 17.82 -9.19 -14.56
C LYS A 355 18.98 -9.66 -15.43
N THR A 356 19.83 -8.74 -15.85
CA THR A 356 21.00 -9.04 -16.69
C THR A 356 21.95 -9.99 -15.97
N SER A 357 22.24 -9.74 -14.69
CA SER A 357 23.11 -10.59 -13.88
C SER A 357 22.56 -12.00 -13.77
N ILE A 358 21.29 -12.15 -13.40
CA ILE A 358 20.68 -13.46 -13.18
C ILE A 358 20.47 -14.22 -14.50
N SER A 359 20.14 -13.54 -15.59
CA SER A 359 20.01 -14.17 -16.91
C SER A 359 21.30 -14.76 -17.46
N SER A 360 22.45 -14.40 -16.89
CA SER A 360 23.75 -14.99 -17.26
C SER A 360 24.03 -16.33 -16.59
N ILE A 361 23.16 -16.80 -15.69
CA ILE A 361 23.28 -18.08 -14.99
C ILE A 361 22.63 -19.16 -15.85
N ASP A 362 23.43 -20.08 -16.39
CA ASP A 362 22.91 -21.21 -17.16
C ASP A 362 22.00 -22.09 -16.28
N GLY A 363 20.79 -22.38 -16.75
CA GLY A 363 19.79 -23.18 -16.03
C GLY A 363 18.71 -22.36 -15.32
N LEU A 364 18.79 -21.03 -15.30
CA LEU A 364 17.71 -20.13 -14.90
C LEU A 364 17.04 -19.48 -16.10
N GLU A 365 15.73 -19.24 -16.00
CA GLU A 365 14.93 -18.61 -17.05
C GLU A 365 14.24 -17.35 -16.50
N LEU A 366 14.39 -16.21 -17.19
CA LEU A 366 13.56 -15.03 -16.95
C LEU A 366 12.18 -15.25 -17.58
N VAL A 367 11.13 -15.37 -16.76
CA VAL A 367 9.77 -15.63 -17.23
C VAL A 367 9.27 -14.49 -18.12
N ASP A 368 9.49 -13.25 -17.70
CA ASP A 368 9.01 -12.04 -18.37
C ASP A 368 10.12 -11.41 -19.23
N SER A 369 10.95 -12.22 -19.90
CA SER A 369 12.14 -11.76 -20.62
C SER A 369 11.85 -10.78 -21.77
N LYS A 370 10.63 -10.78 -22.31
CA LYS A 370 10.19 -9.89 -23.39
C LYS A 370 9.50 -8.62 -22.89
N SER A 371 9.26 -8.51 -21.60
CA SER A 371 8.54 -7.39 -20.99
C SER A 371 9.49 -6.47 -20.24
N SER A 372 9.18 -5.18 -20.22
CA SER A 372 9.82 -4.24 -19.32
C SER A 372 9.30 -4.43 -17.90
N ASN A 373 10.19 -4.39 -16.92
CA ASN A 373 9.85 -4.55 -15.52
C ASN A 373 10.26 -3.32 -14.71
N PHE A 374 9.46 -3.00 -13.72
CA PHE A 374 9.80 -2.03 -12.69
C PHE A 374 9.80 -2.74 -11.34
N ARG A 375 10.88 -2.68 -10.62
CA ARG A 375 11.10 -3.22 -9.26
C ARG A 375 11.09 -4.74 -9.17
N GLU A 376 10.10 -5.43 -9.69
CA GLU A 376 9.97 -6.88 -9.59
C GLU A 376 10.13 -7.57 -10.94
N PHE A 377 10.61 -8.83 -10.91
CA PHE A 377 10.63 -9.75 -12.05
C PHE A 377 10.66 -11.19 -11.58
N ARG A 378 10.17 -12.09 -12.43
CA ARG A 378 10.11 -13.53 -12.14
C ARG A 378 11.27 -14.28 -12.75
N ILE A 379 11.81 -15.22 -11.97
CA ILE A 379 12.71 -16.24 -12.49
C ILE A 379 12.10 -17.62 -12.30
N LYS A 380 12.30 -18.50 -13.28
CA LYS A 380 11.94 -19.91 -13.20
C LYS A 380 13.17 -20.72 -12.84
N LEU A 381 12.99 -21.61 -11.89
CA LEU A 381 14.01 -22.46 -11.30
C LEU A 381 13.84 -23.90 -11.79
N PRO A 382 14.88 -24.74 -11.82
CA PRO A 382 14.79 -26.17 -12.14
C PRO A 382 14.18 -27.00 -11.00
N ASP A 383 14.14 -26.46 -9.79
CA ASP A 383 13.51 -27.06 -8.59
C ASP A 383 12.60 -26.01 -7.92
N THR A 384 11.97 -26.35 -6.80
CA THR A 384 11.06 -25.48 -6.09
C THR A 384 11.73 -24.20 -5.57
N ALA A 385 10.97 -23.10 -5.57
CA ALA A 385 11.46 -21.85 -5.01
C ALA A 385 11.79 -21.96 -3.51
N SER A 386 11.06 -22.79 -2.78
CA SER A 386 11.31 -23.08 -1.36
C SER A 386 12.70 -23.70 -1.12
N SER A 387 13.16 -24.62 -2.00
CA SER A 387 14.51 -25.19 -1.94
C SER A 387 15.58 -24.12 -2.10
N ALA A 388 15.43 -23.26 -3.12
CA ALA A 388 16.35 -22.17 -3.36
C ALA A 388 16.40 -21.15 -2.22
N LEU A 389 15.23 -20.78 -1.66
CA LEU A 389 15.15 -19.82 -0.55
C LEU A 389 15.82 -20.34 0.72
N THR A 390 15.67 -21.64 1.03
CA THR A 390 16.32 -22.27 2.18
C THR A 390 17.85 -22.19 2.05
N PHE A 391 18.38 -22.55 0.89
CA PHE A 391 19.83 -22.47 0.62
C PHE A 391 20.33 -21.03 0.69
N LEU A 392 19.59 -20.09 0.08
CA LEU A 392 20.02 -18.69 -0.02
C LEU A 392 19.96 -17.96 1.34
N ASP A 393 19.03 -18.34 2.25
CA ASP A 393 19.03 -17.79 3.60
C ASP A 393 20.26 -18.24 4.41
N ASP A 394 20.66 -19.51 4.31
CA ASP A 394 21.90 -20.03 4.87
C ASP A 394 23.14 -19.37 4.26
N TYR A 395 23.11 -19.08 2.95
CA TYR A 395 24.15 -18.33 2.23
C TYR A 395 24.19 -16.83 2.65
N GLY A 396 23.16 -16.36 3.35
CA GLY A 396 23.05 -15.00 3.87
C GLY A 396 22.45 -13.99 2.88
N VAL A 397 21.43 -14.41 2.10
CA VAL A 397 20.67 -13.59 1.17
C VAL A 397 19.17 -13.83 1.36
N ILE A 398 18.39 -12.78 1.55
CA ILE A 398 16.93 -12.83 1.47
C ILE A 398 16.56 -12.68 -0.01
N ALA A 399 16.30 -13.78 -0.71
CA ALA A 399 16.34 -13.82 -2.17
C ALA A 399 15.04 -13.48 -2.89
N GLY A 400 13.95 -13.27 -2.18
CA GLY A 400 12.66 -12.92 -2.81
C GLY A 400 11.49 -13.73 -2.27
N LEU A 401 10.41 -13.81 -3.04
CA LEU A 401 9.16 -14.47 -2.65
C LEU A 401 8.93 -15.74 -3.49
N ASP A 402 8.67 -16.85 -2.80
CA ASP A 402 8.14 -18.08 -3.42
C ASP A 402 6.72 -17.83 -3.96
N LEU A 403 6.56 -17.84 -5.28
CA LEU A 403 5.25 -17.63 -5.90
C LEU A 403 4.33 -18.85 -5.77
N GLY A 404 4.85 -20.02 -5.44
CA GLY A 404 4.07 -21.21 -5.13
C GLY A 404 3.14 -21.02 -3.93
N ILE A 405 3.50 -20.12 -2.98
CA ILE A 405 2.64 -19.71 -1.86
C ILE A 405 1.35 -19.04 -2.35
N TRP A 406 1.41 -18.33 -3.48
CA TRP A 406 0.27 -17.62 -4.06
C TRP A 406 -0.47 -18.43 -5.13
N TRP A 407 0.29 -19.12 -5.98
CA TRP A 407 -0.23 -19.94 -7.09
C TRP A 407 0.57 -21.23 -7.19
N GLU A 408 -0.07 -22.37 -6.90
CA GLU A 408 0.55 -23.70 -6.94
C GLU A 408 1.26 -23.96 -8.28
N SER A 409 0.71 -23.46 -9.38
CA SER A 409 1.32 -23.58 -10.72
C SER A 409 2.65 -22.83 -10.88
N LEU A 410 3.03 -21.99 -9.91
CA LEU A 410 4.27 -21.20 -9.89
C LEU A 410 5.24 -21.64 -8.79
N GLU A 411 5.16 -22.88 -8.30
CA GLU A 411 6.01 -23.42 -7.23
C GLU A 411 7.52 -23.40 -7.56
N CYS A 412 7.87 -23.41 -8.85
CA CYS A 412 9.24 -23.27 -9.31
C CYS A 412 9.58 -21.82 -9.73
N CYS A 413 8.79 -20.84 -9.33
CA CYS A 413 9.02 -19.44 -9.67
C CYS A 413 9.32 -18.60 -8.43
N LEU A 414 10.41 -17.85 -8.51
CA LEU A 414 10.81 -16.89 -7.49
C LEU A 414 10.56 -15.46 -8.01
N LEU A 415 9.89 -14.63 -7.21
CA LEU A 415 9.75 -13.21 -7.45
C LEU A 415 10.93 -12.47 -6.81
N ILE A 416 11.75 -11.85 -7.61
CA ILE A 416 12.87 -11.02 -7.18
C ILE A 416 12.40 -9.57 -7.09
N GLY A 417 12.59 -8.94 -5.93
CA GLY A 417 12.33 -7.52 -5.74
C GLY A 417 13.61 -6.71 -5.62
N VAL A 418 13.61 -5.55 -6.24
CA VAL A 418 14.77 -4.62 -6.28
C VAL A 418 14.31 -3.22 -5.87
N ASP A 419 15.11 -2.55 -5.10
CA ASP A 419 14.82 -1.19 -4.62
C ASP A 419 15.97 -0.20 -4.87
N GLU A 420 15.81 1.05 -4.48
CA GLU A 420 16.84 2.09 -4.65
C GLU A 420 18.08 1.87 -3.77
N ARG A 421 17.96 1.03 -2.72
CA ARG A 421 19.07 0.69 -1.82
C ARG A 421 19.85 -0.54 -2.26
N THR A 422 19.31 -1.31 -3.20
CA THR A 422 19.97 -2.50 -3.75
C THR A 422 21.28 -2.10 -4.44
N SER A 423 22.39 -2.63 -3.97
CA SER A 423 23.72 -2.35 -4.49
C SER A 423 24.17 -3.40 -5.50
N LYS A 424 25.22 -3.08 -6.27
CA LYS A 424 25.87 -4.06 -7.16
C LYS A 424 26.43 -5.27 -6.40
N LEU A 425 26.87 -5.06 -5.16
CA LEU A 425 27.39 -6.15 -4.32
C LEU A 425 26.26 -7.07 -3.86
N ASP A 426 25.09 -6.53 -3.57
CA ASP A 426 23.91 -7.33 -3.22
C ASP A 426 23.52 -8.22 -4.41
N ILE A 427 23.45 -7.63 -5.63
CA ILE A 427 23.13 -8.36 -6.86
C ILE A 427 24.18 -9.45 -7.14
N GLN A 428 25.47 -9.14 -6.98
CA GLN A 428 26.52 -10.14 -7.13
C GLN A 428 26.38 -11.28 -6.14
N LYS A 429 26.08 -10.98 -4.88
CA LYS A 429 25.88 -12.00 -3.85
C LYS A 429 24.66 -12.89 -4.13
N LEU A 430 23.56 -12.32 -4.66
CA LEU A 430 22.42 -13.12 -5.13
C LEU A 430 22.81 -14.03 -6.30
N HIS A 431 23.51 -13.49 -7.28
CA HIS A 431 24.02 -14.25 -8.45
C HIS A 431 24.87 -15.44 -8.01
N ASP A 432 25.85 -15.19 -7.13
CA ASP A 432 26.78 -16.23 -6.66
C ASP A 432 26.04 -17.31 -5.85
N GLY A 433 25.12 -16.90 -4.99
CA GLY A 433 24.27 -17.81 -4.22
C GLY A 433 23.39 -18.70 -5.10
N LEU A 434 22.73 -18.12 -6.11
CA LEU A 434 21.91 -18.88 -7.07
C LEU A 434 22.77 -19.86 -7.89
N SER A 435 23.95 -19.43 -8.30
CA SER A 435 24.89 -20.29 -9.05
C SER A 435 25.35 -21.49 -8.22
N LEU A 436 25.69 -21.27 -6.96
CA LEU A 436 26.11 -22.35 -6.04
C LEU A 436 24.95 -23.31 -5.73
N TRP A 437 23.75 -22.78 -5.52
CA TRP A 437 22.56 -23.60 -5.34
C TRP A 437 22.28 -24.53 -6.52
N LEU A 438 22.40 -23.98 -7.75
CA LEU A 438 22.23 -24.77 -8.97
C LEU A 438 23.26 -25.88 -9.10
N GLU A 439 24.51 -25.66 -8.71
CA GLU A 439 25.54 -26.70 -8.71
C GLU A 439 25.20 -27.86 -7.74
N GLU A 440 24.45 -27.62 -6.66
CA GLU A 440 23.98 -28.65 -5.75
C GLU A 440 22.78 -29.41 -6.31
N VAL A 441 21.81 -28.72 -6.90
CA VAL A 441 20.58 -29.33 -7.43
C VAL A 441 20.86 -30.17 -8.69
N LEU A 442 21.85 -29.80 -9.49
CA LEU A 442 22.18 -30.50 -10.74
C LEU A 442 23.17 -31.67 -10.56
N LYS A 443 23.67 -31.93 -9.35
CA LYS A 443 24.49 -33.10 -9.01
C LYS A 443 23.65 -34.32 -8.68
#